data_d20068393a60fea6742f3914da7f2d23
#
_entry.id   d20068393a60fea6742f3914da7f2d23
#
_cell.length_a   1.000
_cell.length_b   1.000
_cell.length_c   1.000
_cell.angle_alpha   90.00
_cell.angle_beta   90.00
_cell.angle_gamma   90.00
#
_symmetry.space_group_name_H-M   'P 1'
#
loop_
_entity.id
_entity.type
_entity.pdbx_description
1 polymer ?
#
loop_
_entity_poly.entity_id
_entity_poly.type
_entity_poly.pdbx_seq_one_letter_code
_entity_poly.pdbx_strand_id
1 'polypeptide(L)'
;RRSSDLKSNQLDPFMCAMLSIMAFLLIAAPKTNGTLPVDSLGGTGIFTAILVAIYCVEMMRFLKAHNIGIRLPDQVPPMIKNSFDLLIPVLVVVLTLYPLSLLIQHHFDMLIPQAIMAIFKPLVSAADSLPAILLAVLVGHLLWFAGIHGAAIVSGMLQMFWLTNLG
;
A
#
# COMPACT_ATOMS: atom_id res chain seq x y z
N ARG A 1 -2.74 4.28 -35.02
CA ARG A 1 -1.62 4.63 -34.09
C ARG A 1 -2.13 5.04 -32.70
N ARG A 2 -3.21 5.85 -32.60
CA ARG A 2 -3.73 6.34 -31.29
C ARG A 2 -4.41 5.28 -30.40
N SER A 3 -4.94 4.22 -30.98
CA SER A 3 -5.65 3.15 -30.23
C SER A 3 -4.70 2.11 -29.63
N SER A 4 -3.54 1.88 -30.23
CA SER A 4 -2.50 1.01 -29.70
C SER A 4 -1.73 1.63 -28.53
N ASP A 5 -1.55 2.97 -28.58
CA ASP A 5 -0.82 3.70 -27.54
C ASP A 5 -1.62 3.80 -26.21
N LEU A 6 -2.96 3.82 -26.30
CA LEU A 6 -3.82 3.78 -25.10
C LEU A 6 -3.84 2.42 -24.41
N LYS A 7 -3.66 1.32 -25.15
CA LYS A 7 -3.59 -0.03 -24.58
C LYS A 7 -2.23 -0.34 -23.94
N SER A 8 -1.15 0.27 -24.41
CA SER A 8 0.17 0.05 -23.84
C SER A 8 0.39 0.74 -22.49
N ASN A 9 -0.44 1.72 -22.14
CA ASN A 9 -0.33 2.52 -20.92
C ASN A 9 -1.25 2.05 -19.79
N GLN A 10 -2.03 0.99 -20.00
CA GLN A 10 -2.83 0.40 -18.92
C GLN A 10 -1.90 -0.39 -17.97
N LEU A 11 -1.91 0.03 -16.70
CA LEU A 11 -1.27 -0.73 -15.64
C LEU A 11 -2.00 -2.07 -15.47
N ASP A 12 -1.27 -3.16 -15.38
CA ASP A 12 -1.83 -4.44 -15.02
C ASP A 12 -2.10 -4.46 -13.50
N PRO A 13 -3.37 -4.56 -13.06
CA PRO A 13 -3.70 -4.55 -11.63
C PRO A 13 -3.03 -5.68 -10.85
N PHE A 14 -2.89 -6.85 -11.47
CA PHE A 14 -2.25 -8.00 -10.84
C PHE A 14 -0.76 -7.74 -10.58
N MET A 15 -0.04 -7.19 -11.56
CA MET A 15 1.38 -6.83 -11.40
C MET A 15 1.57 -5.76 -10.32
N CYS A 16 0.71 -4.74 -10.30
CA CYS A 16 0.74 -3.71 -9.25
C CYS A 16 0.49 -4.31 -7.86
N ALA A 17 -0.47 -5.23 -7.74
CA ALA A 17 -0.76 -5.90 -6.47
C ALA A 17 0.43 -6.76 -5.99
N MET A 18 1.00 -7.57 -6.86
CA MET A 18 2.16 -8.41 -6.53
C MET A 18 3.36 -7.57 -6.09
N LEU A 19 3.64 -6.50 -6.82
CA LEU A 19 4.72 -5.57 -6.49
C LEU A 19 4.48 -4.90 -5.13
N SER A 20 3.25 -4.49 -4.84
CA SER A 20 2.87 -3.84 -3.58
C SER A 20 2.99 -4.79 -2.39
N ILE A 21 2.57 -6.04 -2.53
CA ILE A 21 2.72 -7.07 -1.49
C ILE A 21 4.20 -7.33 -1.21
N MET A 22 5.00 -7.51 -2.25
CA MET A 22 6.45 -7.73 -2.10
C MET A 22 7.12 -6.53 -1.41
N ALA A 23 6.80 -5.32 -1.84
CA ALA A 23 7.33 -4.08 -1.27
C ALA A 23 6.94 -3.91 0.21
N PHE A 24 5.68 -4.20 0.54
CA PHE A 24 5.19 -4.18 1.91
C PHE A 24 5.92 -5.17 2.80
N LEU A 25 6.05 -6.43 2.37
CA LEU A 25 6.77 -7.45 3.14
C LEU A 25 8.26 -7.11 3.32
N LEU A 26 8.87 -6.48 2.32
CA LEU A 26 10.27 -6.05 2.38
C LEU A 26 10.54 -5.07 3.54
N ILE A 27 9.59 -4.16 3.82
CA ILE A 27 9.77 -3.11 4.84
C ILE A 27 9.05 -3.42 6.15
N ALA A 28 7.98 -4.21 6.14
CA ALA A 28 7.18 -4.54 7.32
C ALA A 28 7.65 -5.78 8.05
N ALA A 29 8.28 -6.73 7.35
CA ALA A 29 8.74 -7.98 7.91
C ALA A 29 10.20 -8.31 7.54
N PRO A 30 11.17 -7.41 7.84
CA PRO A 30 12.58 -7.70 7.60
C PRO A 30 13.01 -8.89 8.48
N LYS A 31 13.75 -9.83 7.89
CA LYS A 31 14.26 -10.98 8.62
C LYS A 31 15.22 -10.53 9.73
N THR A 32 14.87 -10.81 10.98
CA THR A 32 15.70 -10.49 12.14
C THR A 32 16.00 -11.77 12.93
N ASN A 33 17.27 -12.08 13.14
CA ASN A 33 17.72 -13.27 13.89
C ASN A 33 17.10 -14.59 13.44
N GLY A 34 16.83 -14.75 12.14
CA GLY A 34 16.25 -15.98 11.58
C GLY A 34 14.72 -16.05 11.63
N THR A 35 14.05 -15.09 12.25
CA THR A 35 12.58 -14.99 12.34
C THR A 35 12.06 -13.80 11.55
N LEU A 36 10.79 -13.86 11.16
CA LEU A 36 10.07 -12.72 10.58
C LEU A 36 9.23 -12.06 11.68
N PRO A 37 9.41 -10.76 11.96
CA PRO A 37 8.53 -10.05 12.86
C PRO A 37 7.14 -9.92 12.21
N VAL A 38 6.11 -10.39 12.89
CA VAL A 38 4.72 -10.37 12.39
C VAL A 38 3.93 -9.17 12.94
N ASP A 39 4.48 -8.44 13.91
CA ASP A 39 3.80 -7.35 14.60
C ASP A 39 3.32 -6.24 13.66
N SER A 40 4.05 -6.00 12.58
CA SER A 40 3.69 -5.00 11.57
C SER A 40 2.83 -5.53 10.42
N LEU A 41 2.44 -6.82 10.45
CA LEU A 41 1.58 -7.42 9.41
C LEU A 41 0.08 -7.34 9.75
N GLY A 42 -0.25 -6.92 10.96
CA GLY A 42 -1.62 -6.70 11.44
C GLY A 42 -2.10 -5.25 11.26
N GLY A 43 -2.95 -4.81 12.19
CA GLY A 43 -3.55 -3.48 12.20
C GLY A 43 -2.55 -2.33 12.11
N THR A 44 -1.41 -2.46 12.79
CA THR A 44 -0.32 -1.46 12.78
C THR A 44 0.31 -1.26 11.41
N GLY A 45 0.24 -2.25 10.52
CA GLY A 45 0.78 -2.18 9.17
C GLY A 45 -0.19 -1.63 8.12
N ILE A 46 -1.46 -1.41 8.43
CA ILE A 46 -2.48 -1.02 7.45
C ILE A 46 -2.11 0.28 6.73
N PHE A 47 -1.73 1.33 7.47
CA PHE A 47 -1.32 2.61 6.89
C PHE A 47 -0.09 2.46 5.98
N THR A 48 0.87 1.65 6.41
CA THR A 48 2.05 1.33 5.61
C THR A 48 1.68 0.61 4.32
N ALA A 49 0.79 -0.37 4.38
CA ALA A 49 0.34 -1.11 3.20
C ALA A 49 -0.30 -0.19 2.17
N ILE A 50 -1.15 0.76 2.61
CA ILE A 50 -1.80 1.75 1.73
C ILE A 50 -0.74 2.66 1.08
N LEU A 51 0.17 3.22 1.86
CA LEU A 51 1.20 4.12 1.34
C LEU A 51 2.13 3.41 0.35
N VAL A 52 2.53 2.18 0.67
CA VAL A 52 3.36 1.36 -0.23
C VAL A 52 2.62 1.00 -1.51
N ALA A 53 1.33 0.68 -1.44
CA ALA A 53 0.52 0.39 -2.62
C ALA A 53 0.44 1.61 -3.55
N ILE A 54 0.17 2.80 -2.99
CA ILE A 54 0.17 4.06 -3.74
C ILE A 54 1.55 4.31 -4.38
N TYR A 55 2.61 4.16 -3.60
CA TYR A 55 3.98 4.31 -4.09
C TYR A 55 4.28 3.37 -5.26
N CYS A 56 3.95 2.08 -5.14
CA CYS A 56 4.20 1.09 -6.19
C CYS A 56 3.41 1.40 -7.47
N VAL A 57 2.14 1.80 -7.35
CA VAL A 57 1.31 2.16 -8.51
C VAL A 57 1.85 3.40 -9.22
N GLU A 58 2.19 4.46 -8.46
CA GLU A 58 2.74 5.68 -9.06
C GLU A 58 4.13 5.44 -9.68
N MET A 59 4.94 4.62 -9.05
CA MET A 59 6.24 4.23 -9.59
C MET A 59 6.09 3.41 -10.89
N MET A 60 5.16 2.45 -10.94
CA MET A 60 4.85 1.71 -12.17
C MET A 60 4.35 2.63 -13.27
N ARG A 61 3.49 3.62 -12.92
CA ARG A 61 3.00 4.64 -13.85
C ARG A 61 4.16 5.48 -14.39
N PHE A 62 5.04 5.93 -13.52
CA PHE A 62 6.22 6.72 -13.89
C PHE A 62 7.15 5.95 -14.84
N LEU A 63 7.48 4.69 -14.53
CA LEU A 63 8.33 3.85 -15.37
C LEU A 63 7.72 3.62 -16.75
N LYS A 64 6.41 3.36 -16.83
CA LYS A 64 5.72 3.20 -18.10
C LYS A 64 5.66 4.50 -18.90
N ALA A 65 5.39 5.62 -18.26
CA ALA A 65 5.33 6.93 -18.93
C ALA A 65 6.67 7.32 -19.56
N HIS A 66 7.79 6.93 -18.94
CA HIS A 66 9.14 7.19 -19.45
C HIS A 66 9.69 6.05 -20.31
N ASN A 67 8.89 5.03 -20.62
CA ASN A 67 9.32 3.84 -21.37
C ASN A 67 10.54 3.15 -20.76
N ILE A 68 10.68 3.18 -19.43
CA ILE A 68 11.74 2.50 -18.70
C ILE A 68 11.29 1.06 -18.46
N GLY A 69 11.84 0.12 -19.21
CA GLY A 69 11.50 -1.29 -19.12
C GLY A 69 12.31 -2.13 -20.11
N ILE A 70 12.27 -3.43 -19.97
CA ILE A 70 12.94 -4.37 -20.87
C ILE A 70 11.98 -4.64 -22.04
N ARG A 71 12.38 -4.20 -23.23
CA ARG A 71 11.63 -4.45 -24.46
C ARG A 71 12.02 -5.81 -25.03
N LEU A 72 11.11 -6.75 -25.01
CA LEU A 72 11.29 -8.05 -25.64
C LEU A 72 10.69 -8.07 -27.05
N PRO A 73 11.28 -8.86 -27.98
CA PRO A 73 10.74 -9.07 -29.31
C PRO A 73 9.28 -9.57 -29.29
N ASP A 74 8.54 -9.32 -30.38
CA ASP A 74 7.11 -9.68 -30.46
C ASP A 74 6.86 -11.19 -30.50
N GLN A 75 7.88 -11.99 -30.84
CA GLN A 75 7.80 -13.45 -30.85
C GLN A 75 7.77 -14.09 -29.45
N VAL A 76 8.09 -13.32 -28.39
CA VAL A 76 8.12 -13.84 -27.00
C VAL A 76 6.68 -13.98 -26.47
N PRO A 77 6.32 -15.12 -25.88
CA PRO A 77 5.00 -15.31 -25.29
C PRO A 77 4.65 -14.26 -24.22
N PRO A 78 3.38 -13.81 -24.12
CA PRO A 78 2.97 -12.75 -23.19
C PRO A 78 3.32 -13.05 -21.73
N MET A 79 3.24 -14.32 -21.31
CA MET A 79 3.55 -14.73 -19.94
C MET A 79 5.01 -14.42 -19.58
N ILE A 80 5.93 -14.64 -20.54
CA ILE A 80 7.37 -14.33 -20.36
C ILE A 80 7.57 -12.82 -20.36
N LYS A 81 6.91 -12.08 -21.27
CA LYS A 81 6.98 -10.61 -21.32
C LYS A 81 6.57 -10.00 -19.96
N ASN A 82 5.47 -10.47 -19.37
CA ASN A 82 4.98 -9.98 -18.10
C ASN A 82 5.98 -10.16 -16.94
N SER A 83 6.71 -11.28 -16.94
CA SER A 83 7.73 -11.53 -15.91
C SER A 83 8.92 -10.56 -16.04
N PHE A 84 9.33 -10.24 -17.27
CA PHE A 84 10.40 -9.26 -17.50
C PHE A 84 9.96 -7.82 -17.27
N ASP A 85 8.67 -7.51 -17.51
CA ASP A 85 8.11 -6.19 -17.26
C ASP A 85 8.11 -5.82 -15.76
N LEU A 86 8.07 -6.81 -14.86
CA LEU A 86 8.20 -6.60 -13.42
C LEU A 86 9.64 -6.43 -12.93
N LEU A 87 10.64 -6.85 -13.71
CA LEU A 87 12.02 -6.87 -13.26
C LEU A 87 12.54 -5.47 -12.90
N ILE A 88 12.32 -4.49 -13.76
CA ILE A 88 12.72 -3.11 -13.50
C ILE A 88 11.96 -2.48 -12.35
N PRO A 89 10.60 -2.56 -12.27
CA PRO A 89 9.86 -2.12 -11.10
C PRO A 89 10.34 -2.73 -9.78
N VAL A 90 10.56 -4.05 -9.74
CA VAL A 90 11.07 -4.73 -8.54
C VAL A 90 12.45 -4.16 -8.14
N LEU A 91 13.36 -4.01 -9.11
CA LEU A 91 14.69 -3.45 -8.85
C LEU A 91 14.59 -2.03 -8.28
N VAL A 92 13.76 -1.17 -8.86
CA VAL A 92 13.58 0.21 -8.37
C VAL A 92 12.98 0.23 -6.97
N VAL A 93 11.97 -0.59 -6.70
CA VAL A 93 11.36 -0.72 -5.35
C VAL A 93 12.40 -1.15 -4.33
N VAL A 94 13.18 -2.19 -4.63
CA VAL A 94 14.22 -2.67 -3.71
C VAL A 94 15.27 -1.59 -3.48
N LEU A 95 15.78 -0.94 -4.53
CA LEU A 95 16.81 0.08 -4.44
C LEU A 95 16.34 1.37 -3.74
N THR A 96 15.05 1.63 -3.68
CA THR A 96 14.49 2.82 -2.99
C THR A 96 14.03 2.50 -1.56
N LEU A 97 13.23 1.46 -1.39
CA LEU A 97 12.63 1.15 -0.08
C LEU A 97 13.61 0.45 0.88
N TYR A 98 14.49 -0.40 0.37
CA TYR A 98 15.43 -1.11 1.24
C TYR A 98 16.47 -0.18 1.89
N PRO A 99 17.17 0.71 1.15
CA PRO A 99 18.04 1.70 1.79
C PRO A 99 17.29 2.67 2.70
N LEU A 100 16.05 3.06 2.34
CA LEU A 100 15.21 3.90 3.19
C LEU A 100 14.88 3.17 4.51
N SER A 101 14.57 1.88 4.44
CA SER A 101 14.33 1.06 5.64
C SER A 101 15.55 0.99 6.55
N LEU A 102 16.74 0.79 5.97
CA LEU A 102 17.99 0.77 6.72
C LEU A 102 18.32 2.13 7.35
N LEU A 103 18.07 3.22 6.64
CA LEU A 103 18.29 4.58 7.18
C LEU A 103 17.38 4.87 8.37
N ILE A 104 16.10 4.53 8.28
CA ILE A 104 15.14 4.73 9.37
C ILE A 104 15.52 3.85 10.56
N GLN A 105 15.86 2.59 10.31
CA GLN A 105 16.26 1.67 11.36
C GLN A 105 17.57 2.13 12.06
N HIS A 106 18.52 2.65 11.29
CA HIS A 106 19.80 3.12 11.85
C HIS A 106 19.68 4.42 12.65
N HIS A 107 18.81 5.35 12.24
CA HIS A 107 18.68 6.66 12.88
C HIS A 107 17.65 6.71 13.99
N PHE A 108 16.58 5.94 13.87
CA PHE A 108 15.43 5.98 14.78
C PHE A 108 15.22 4.67 15.56
N ASP A 109 16.00 3.63 15.27
CA ASP A 109 15.89 2.30 15.87
C ASP A 109 14.49 1.70 15.79
N MET A 110 13.78 2.02 14.69
CA MET A 110 12.41 1.57 14.41
C MET A 110 12.23 1.19 12.95
N LEU A 111 11.25 0.32 12.68
CA LEU A 111 10.86 -0.04 11.31
C LEU A 111 10.00 1.05 10.67
N ILE A 112 9.95 1.08 9.33
CA ILE A 112 9.07 2.01 8.57
C ILE A 112 7.62 1.95 9.04
N PRO A 113 6.97 0.78 9.26
CA PRO A 113 5.61 0.74 9.77
C PRO A 113 5.44 1.41 11.14
N GLN A 114 6.40 1.24 12.02
CA GLN A 114 6.39 1.88 13.35
C GLN A 114 6.52 3.39 13.24
N ALA A 115 7.39 3.89 12.36
CA ALA A 115 7.55 5.33 12.11
C ALA A 115 6.27 5.94 11.51
N ILE A 116 5.66 5.28 10.53
CA ILE A 116 4.38 5.70 9.94
C ILE A 116 3.29 5.69 11.01
N MET A 117 3.19 4.61 11.79
CA MET A 117 2.19 4.50 12.85
C MET A 117 2.35 5.60 13.91
N ALA A 118 3.57 5.98 14.27
CA ALA A 118 3.83 7.08 15.21
C ALA A 118 3.23 8.42 14.71
N ILE A 119 3.29 8.67 13.40
CA ILE A 119 2.68 9.85 12.77
C ILE A 119 1.14 9.78 12.83
N PHE A 120 0.56 8.61 12.59
CA PHE A 120 -0.89 8.42 12.57
C PHE A 120 -1.51 8.20 13.95
N LYS A 121 -0.71 7.90 14.97
CA LYS A 121 -1.18 7.63 16.34
C LYS A 121 -2.17 8.68 16.91
N PRO A 122 -1.94 9.99 16.79
CA PRO A 122 -2.89 10.97 17.29
C PRO A 122 -4.25 10.90 16.57
N LEU A 123 -4.24 10.60 15.27
CA LEU A 123 -5.47 10.45 14.47
C LEU A 123 -6.23 9.18 14.86
N VAL A 124 -5.52 8.07 15.05
CA VAL A 124 -6.08 6.79 15.50
C VAL A 124 -6.71 6.94 16.88
N SER A 125 -6.02 7.57 17.82
CA SER A 125 -6.55 7.83 19.17
C SER A 125 -7.75 8.77 19.15
N ALA A 126 -7.78 9.76 18.27
CA ALA A 126 -8.92 10.66 18.11
C ALA A 126 -10.15 9.91 17.57
N ALA A 127 -9.95 8.98 16.63
CA ALA A 127 -11.04 8.18 16.04
C ALA A 127 -11.68 7.19 17.05
N ASP A 128 -10.96 6.81 18.10
CA ASP A 128 -11.43 5.92 19.17
C ASP A 128 -12.08 6.69 20.34
N SER A 129 -12.21 8.00 20.22
CA SER A 129 -12.84 8.84 21.23
C SER A 129 -14.36 8.72 21.22
N LEU A 130 -15.00 8.86 22.40
CA LEU A 130 -16.45 8.84 22.51
C LEU A 130 -17.15 9.84 21.57
N PRO A 131 -16.71 11.10 21.44
CA PRO A 131 -17.30 12.04 20.47
C PRO A 131 -17.21 11.56 19.02
N ALA A 132 -16.08 10.94 18.62
CA ALA A 132 -15.92 10.43 17.26
C ALA A 132 -16.87 9.25 16.98
N ILE A 133 -17.04 8.35 17.94
CA ILE A 133 -17.98 7.22 17.84
C ILE A 133 -19.43 7.72 17.76
N LEU A 134 -19.81 8.68 18.60
CA LEU A 134 -21.15 9.28 18.56
C LEU A 134 -21.42 9.98 17.24
N LEU A 135 -20.43 10.72 16.71
CA LEU A 135 -20.54 11.36 15.40
C LEU A 135 -20.69 10.33 14.28
N ALA A 136 -19.93 9.25 14.33
CA ALA A 136 -20.01 8.16 13.35
C ALA A 136 -21.40 7.50 13.34
N VAL A 137 -21.96 7.23 14.53
CA VAL A 137 -23.32 6.70 14.69
C VAL A 137 -24.35 7.68 14.14
N LEU A 138 -24.23 8.97 14.47
CA LEU A 138 -25.13 10.01 13.96
C LEU A 138 -25.10 10.08 12.44
N VAL A 139 -23.90 10.18 11.84
CA VAL A 139 -23.73 10.22 10.38
C VAL A 139 -24.30 8.96 9.73
N GLY A 140 -24.03 7.79 10.30
CA GLY A 140 -24.57 6.52 9.82
C GLY A 140 -26.11 6.54 9.77
N HIS A 141 -26.77 7.04 10.80
CA HIS A 141 -28.23 7.15 10.85
C HIS A 141 -28.79 8.20 9.87
N LEU A 142 -28.12 9.34 9.72
CA LEU A 142 -28.50 10.34 8.72
C LEU A 142 -28.42 9.80 7.28
N LEU A 143 -27.39 9.02 6.98
CA LEU A 143 -27.28 8.36 5.68
C LEU A 143 -28.39 7.33 5.45
N TRP A 144 -28.76 6.57 6.50
CA TRP A 144 -29.90 5.67 6.43
C TRP A 144 -31.22 6.40 6.15
N PHE A 145 -31.42 7.54 6.81
CA PHE A 145 -32.60 8.39 6.54
C PHE A 145 -32.63 8.91 5.09
N ALA A 146 -31.45 9.18 4.51
CA ALA A 146 -31.31 9.55 3.09
C ALA A 146 -31.42 8.36 2.10
N GLY A 147 -31.70 7.15 2.58
CA GLY A 147 -31.82 5.94 1.75
C GLY A 147 -30.48 5.31 1.35
N ILE A 148 -29.38 5.72 2.00
CA ILE A 148 -28.03 5.20 1.76
C ILE A 148 -27.66 4.25 2.90
N HIS A 149 -26.98 3.13 2.60
CA HIS A 149 -26.55 2.19 3.64
C HIS A 149 -25.42 2.77 4.49
N GLY A 150 -25.80 3.62 5.46
CA GLY A 150 -24.90 4.42 6.28
C GLY A 150 -23.87 3.60 7.05
N ALA A 151 -24.27 2.44 7.59
CA ALA A 151 -23.35 1.56 8.31
C ALA A 151 -22.19 1.07 7.43
N ALA A 152 -22.44 0.72 6.18
CA ALA A 152 -21.40 0.26 5.26
C ALA A 152 -20.37 1.37 4.94
N ILE A 153 -20.84 2.62 4.78
CA ILE A 153 -19.97 3.76 4.50
C ILE A 153 -19.14 4.11 5.73
N VAL A 154 -19.79 4.28 6.89
CA VAL A 154 -19.12 4.68 8.13
C VAL A 154 -18.14 3.61 8.60
N SER A 155 -18.55 2.33 8.61
CA SER A 155 -17.63 1.24 8.97
C SER A 155 -16.48 1.11 7.99
N GLY A 156 -16.70 1.26 6.69
CA GLY A 156 -15.63 1.23 5.70
C GLY A 156 -14.57 2.31 5.91
N MET A 157 -14.98 3.51 6.36
CA MET A 157 -14.05 4.59 6.69
C MET A 157 -13.32 4.38 8.01
N LEU A 158 -14.02 3.92 9.05
CA LEU A 158 -13.48 3.83 10.41
C LEU A 158 -12.83 2.49 10.74
N GLN A 159 -13.13 1.44 9.99
CA GLN A 159 -12.61 0.09 10.23
C GLN A 159 -11.09 0.06 10.30
N MET A 160 -10.42 0.82 9.46
CA MET A 160 -8.98 0.92 9.44
C MET A 160 -8.42 1.44 10.78
N PHE A 161 -9.05 2.48 11.36
CA PHE A 161 -8.65 3.04 12.64
C PHE A 161 -8.92 2.07 13.79
N TRP A 162 -10.09 1.42 13.78
CA TRP A 162 -10.47 0.46 14.82
C TRP A 162 -9.58 -0.78 14.81
N LEU A 163 -9.27 -1.33 13.63
CA LEU A 163 -8.35 -2.46 13.50
C LEU A 163 -6.93 -2.11 13.98
N THR A 164 -6.51 -0.86 13.76
CA THR A 164 -5.21 -0.39 14.23
C THR A 164 -5.14 -0.28 15.76
N ASN A 165 -6.26 0.04 16.43
CA ASN A 165 -6.32 0.09 17.89
C ASN A 165 -6.43 -1.31 18.54
N LEU A 166 -6.82 -2.33 17.78
CA LEU A 166 -6.93 -3.72 18.27
C LEU A 166 -5.63 -4.51 18.13
N GLY A 167 -4.69 -4.08 17.28
CA GLY A 167 -3.39 -4.71 17.05
C GLY A 167 -2.27 -4.01 17.79
#